data_f7fae3d1ec0952314e71faf3a46bbe76
#
_entry.id   f7fae3d1ec0952314e71faf3a46bbe76
#
_cell.length_a   1.000
_cell.length_b   1.000
_cell.length_c   1.000
_cell.angle_alpha   90.00
_cell.angle_beta   90.00
_cell.angle_gamma   90.00
#
_symmetry.space_group_name_H-M   'P 1'
#
loop_
_entity.id
_entity.type
_entity.pdbx_description
1 polymer ?
#
loop_
_entity_poly.entity_id
_entity_poly.type
_entity_poly.pdbx_seq_one_letter_code
_entity_poly.pdbx_strand_id
1 'polypeptide(L)'
;MYLMGCFAFICLMDKLNFPNYKFNIKKSDEDLLIFDEVRKKYIVLTPEEWVRQHLVFYLAQEKKFPQSCMKLEMQLKINTLQRRPDIVVYNNSGNPIFIAECKAPNIKITQDVFEQIAQYNLILKVPYLMVSNGLNHYYCKVNFETKSITFIEDLPIFTKET
;
A
#
# COMPACT_ATOMS: atom_id res chain seq x y z
N MET A 1 5.01 -26.92 -20.50
CA MET A 1 4.88 -25.82 -21.51
C MET A 1 3.92 -24.72 -21.05
N TYR A 2 3.96 -24.30 -19.77
CA TYR A 2 3.02 -23.30 -19.20
C TYR A 2 3.69 -22.06 -18.58
N LEU A 3 5.01 -21.91 -18.71
CA LEU A 3 5.76 -20.78 -18.11
C LEU A 3 6.01 -19.60 -19.05
N MET A 4 5.85 -19.79 -20.36
CA MET A 4 6.15 -18.73 -21.34
C MET A 4 5.07 -17.63 -21.43
N GLY A 5 3.82 -17.93 -21.10
CA GLY A 5 2.72 -16.95 -21.21
C GLY A 5 2.72 -15.91 -20.09
N CYS A 6 3.14 -16.25 -18.89
CA CYS A 6 3.19 -15.33 -17.74
C CYS A 6 4.33 -14.31 -17.83
N PHE A 7 5.49 -14.73 -18.34
CA PHE A 7 6.65 -13.83 -18.52
C PHE A 7 6.40 -12.70 -19.51
N ALA A 8 5.69 -12.98 -20.61
CA ALA A 8 5.39 -11.98 -21.63
C ALA A 8 4.44 -10.87 -21.10
N PHE A 9 3.53 -11.20 -20.19
CA PHE A 9 2.60 -10.22 -19.60
C PHE A 9 3.22 -9.42 -18.44
N ILE A 10 4.13 -10.02 -17.67
CA ILE A 10 4.88 -9.29 -16.63
C ILE A 10 5.80 -8.25 -17.28
N CYS A 11 6.30 -8.47 -18.48
CA CYS A 11 7.03 -7.48 -19.27
C CYS A 11 6.18 -6.28 -19.70
N LEU A 12 4.84 -6.36 -19.62
CA LEU A 12 3.92 -5.26 -19.91
C LEU A 12 3.56 -4.43 -18.67
N MET A 13 3.92 -4.91 -17.47
CA MET A 13 3.72 -4.14 -16.23
C MET A 13 4.85 -3.14 -16.06
N ASP A 14 4.50 -1.94 -15.62
CA ASP A 14 5.48 -0.90 -15.37
C ASP A 14 6.53 -1.37 -14.34
N LYS A 15 7.80 -1.08 -14.66
CA LYS A 15 8.88 -1.22 -13.68
C LYS A 15 8.71 -0.15 -12.62
N LEU A 16 8.49 -0.56 -11.39
CA LEU A 16 8.28 0.34 -10.27
C LEU A 16 9.60 0.68 -9.56
N ASN A 17 9.63 1.80 -8.85
CA ASN A 17 10.73 2.23 -7.98
C ASN A 17 10.70 1.53 -6.63
N PHE A 18 10.59 0.21 -6.65
CA PHE A 18 10.70 -0.67 -5.49
C PHE A 18 11.81 -1.70 -5.74
N PRO A 19 12.36 -2.34 -4.70
CA PRO A 19 13.19 -3.53 -4.88
C PRO A 19 12.47 -4.61 -5.67
N ASN A 20 13.24 -5.52 -6.28
CA ASN A 20 12.66 -6.64 -7.01
C ASN A 20 12.09 -7.67 -6.03
N TYR A 21 10.80 -7.94 -6.13
CA TYR A 21 10.10 -8.96 -5.37
C TYR A 21 9.63 -10.09 -6.27
N LYS A 22 9.47 -11.28 -5.70
CA LYS A 22 8.87 -12.43 -6.40
C LYS A 22 7.40 -12.53 -6.04
N PHE A 23 6.55 -12.52 -7.05
CA PHE A 23 5.11 -12.63 -6.91
C PHE A 23 4.59 -13.94 -7.50
N ASN A 24 3.59 -14.51 -6.88
CA ASN A 24 2.84 -15.64 -7.45
C ASN A 24 1.75 -15.08 -8.36
N ILE A 25 1.97 -15.18 -9.66
CA ILE A 25 1.03 -14.70 -10.69
C ILE A 25 0.57 -15.88 -11.50
N LYS A 26 -0.73 -15.96 -11.79
CA LYS A 26 -1.33 -16.94 -12.68
C LYS A 26 -2.29 -16.29 -13.66
N LYS A 27 -2.49 -16.92 -14.80
CA LYS A 27 -3.52 -16.55 -15.77
C LYS A 27 -4.80 -17.31 -15.46
N SER A 28 -5.93 -16.62 -15.50
CA SER A 28 -7.27 -17.21 -15.42
C SER A 28 -8.09 -16.58 -16.54
N ASP A 29 -8.50 -17.39 -17.52
CA ASP A 29 -9.25 -16.97 -18.70
C ASP A 29 -8.68 -15.69 -19.34
N GLU A 30 -9.32 -14.52 -19.12
CA GLU A 30 -8.91 -13.25 -19.67
C GLU A 30 -8.03 -12.41 -18.72
N ASP A 31 -7.98 -12.77 -17.42
CA ASP A 31 -7.33 -11.98 -16.38
C ASP A 31 -5.98 -12.57 -15.93
N LEU A 32 -5.08 -11.68 -15.54
CA LEU A 32 -3.95 -12.03 -14.69
C LEU A 32 -4.36 -11.89 -13.22
N LEU A 33 -4.02 -12.88 -12.43
CA LEU A 33 -4.27 -12.91 -11.00
C LEU A 33 -2.94 -12.92 -10.25
N ILE A 34 -2.84 -12.09 -9.20
CA ILE A 34 -1.72 -12.06 -8.27
C ILE A 34 -2.16 -12.61 -6.92
N PHE A 35 -1.31 -13.41 -6.28
CA PHE A 35 -1.59 -13.89 -4.93
C PHE A 35 -1.27 -12.80 -3.91
N ASP A 36 -2.28 -12.41 -3.15
CA ASP A 36 -2.17 -11.45 -2.07
C ASP A 36 -1.78 -12.16 -0.77
N GLU A 37 -0.59 -11.88 -0.28
CA GLU A 37 -0.04 -12.53 0.92
C GLU A 37 -0.74 -12.09 2.22
N VAL A 38 -1.38 -10.94 2.24
CA VAL A 38 -2.14 -10.44 3.40
C VAL A 38 -3.54 -11.02 3.42
N ARG A 39 -4.26 -10.95 2.28
CA ARG A 39 -5.65 -11.45 2.14
C ARG A 39 -5.71 -12.96 1.88
N LYS A 40 -4.56 -13.62 1.64
CA LYS A 40 -4.42 -15.07 1.37
C LYS A 40 -5.31 -15.58 0.23
N LYS A 41 -5.42 -14.83 -0.84
CA LYS A 41 -6.22 -15.17 -2.03
C LYS A 41 -5.63 -14.56 -3.29
N TYR A 42 -6.02 -15.16 -4.44
CA TYR A 42 -5.75 -14.55 -5.74
C TYR A 42 -6.74 -13.44 -6.02
N ILE A 43 -6.24 -12.34 -6.57
CA ILE A 43 -7.02 -11.15 -6.94
C ILE A 43 -6.61 -10.70 -8.34
N VAL A 44 -7.46 -9.97 -9.03
CA VAL A 44 -7.18 -9.45 -10.36
C VAL A 44 -6.00 -8.47 -10.29
N LEU A 45 -5.00 -8.71 -11.13
CA LEU A 45 -3.80 -7.88 -11.20
C LEU A 45 -4.08 -6.63 -12.06
N THR A 46 -4.53 -5.57 -11.41
CA THR A 46 -4.64 -4.24 -12.03
C THR A 46 -3.33 -3.45 -11.84
N PRO A 47 -3.09 -2.36 -12.61
CA PRO A 47 -1.93 -1.50 -12.40
C PRO A 47 -1.84 -0.93 -10.97
N GLU A 48 -2.96 -0.59 -10.34
CA GLU A 48 -3.00 -0.12 -8.95
C GLU A 48 -2.69 -1.26 -7.97
N GLU A 49 -3.24 -2.46 -8.22
CA GLU A 49 -2.93 -3.64 -7.40
C GLU A 49 -1.47 -4.04 -7.49
N TRP A 50 -0.84 -3.85 -8.65
CA TRP A 50 0.60 -4.04 -8.84
C TRP A 50 1.41 -3.16 -7.90
N VAL A 51 1.06 -1.87 -7.79
CA VAL A 51 1.68 -0.93 -6.84
C VAL A 51 1.41 -1.36 -5.40
N ARG A 52 0.17 -1.73 -5.06
CA ARG A 52 -0.21 -2.15 -3.71
C ARG A 52 0.57 -3.37 -3.25
N GLN A 53 0.71 -4.39 -4.10
CA GLN A 53 1.46 -5.60 -3.76
C GLN A 53 2.96 -5.32 -3.56
N HIS A 54 3.57 -4.47 -4.38
CA HIS A 54 4.95 -4.03 -4.16
C HIS A 54 5.10 -3.30 -2.83
N LEU A 55 4.16 -2.42 -2.50
CA LEU A 55 4.19 -1.69 -1.23
C LEU A 55 4.03 -2.61 -0.02
N VAL A 56 3.18 -3.64 -0.09
CA VAL A 56 3.07 -4.66 0.96
C VAL A 56 4.42 -5.36 1.18
N PHE A 57 5.09 -5.76 0.11
CA PHE A 57 6.40 -6.41 0.20
C PHE A 57 7.49 -5.46 0.72
N TYR A 58 7.49 -4.20 0.26
CA TYR A 58 8.39 -3.17 0.77
C TYR A 58 8.23 -2.95 2.28
N LEU A 59 7.01 -2.78 2.75
CA LEU A 59 6.72 -2.62 4.17
C LEU A 59 7.19 -3.85 4.97
N ALA A 60 6.98 -5.06 4.45
CA ALA A 60 7.34 -6.29 5.14
C ALA A 60 8.86 -6.55 5.13
N GLN A 61 9.51 -6.42 3.96
CA GLN A 61 10.90 -6.84 3.80
C GLN A 61 11.90 -5.74 4.15
N GLU A 62 11.62 -4.49 3.76
CA GLU A 62 12.52 -3.36 4.00
C GLU A 62 12.22 -2.66 5.34
N LYS A 63 10.94 -2.44 5.64
CA LYS A 63 10.51 -1.71 6.85
C LYS A 63 10.17 -2.60 8.03
N LYS A 64 10.22 -3.93 7.85
CA LYS A 64 10.05 -4.95 8.89
C LYS A 64 8.66 -4.98 9.54
N PHE A 65 7.66 -4.36 8.92
CA PHE A 65 6.28 -4.48 9.39
C PHE A 65 5.75 -5.90 9.15
N PRO A 66 5.26 -6.61 10.18
CA PRO A 66 4.71 -7.95 9.98
C PRO A 66 3.46 -7.90 9.08
N GLN A 67 3.37 -8.78 8.09
CA GLN A 67 2.18 -8.86 7.22
C GLN A 67 0.90 -9.16 8.03
N SER A 68 1.01 -9.87 9.14
CA SER A 68 -0.10 -10.13 10.07
C SER A 68 -0.67 -8.85 10.72
N CYS A 69 0.12 -7.78 10.74
CA CYS A 69 -0.29 -6.47 11.25
C CYS A 69 -0.89 -5.56 10.16
N MET A 70 -0.96 -6.03 8.92
CA MET A 70 -1.49 -5.26 7.79
C MET A 70 -2.95 -5.63 7.53
N LYS A 71 -3.75 -4.63 7.19
CA LYS A 71 -5.10 -4.80 6.63
C LYS A 71 -5.20 -4.04 5.32
N LEU A 72 -5.68 -4.73 4.28
CA LEU A 72 -5.84 -4.14 2.95
C LEU A 72 -7.31 -3.82 2.70
N GLU A 73 -7.58 -2.69 2.07
CA GLU A 73 -8.91 -2.22 1.69
C GLU A 73 -9.94 -2.32 2.83
N MET A 74 -9.50 -1.97 4.04
CA MET A 74 -10.35 -1.99 5.23
C MET A 74 -11.45 -0.92 5.12
N GLN A 75 -12.70 -1.35 5.31
CA GLN A 75 -13.82 -0.41 5.31
C GLN A 75 -13.78 0.52 6.52
N LEU A 76 -13.75 1.82 6.26
CA LEU A 76 -13.91 2.87 7.26
C LEU A 76 -15.23 3.61 7.01
N LYS A 77 -15.99 3.82 8.06
CA LYS A 77 -17.19 4.65 8.00
C LYS A 77 -16.82 6.08 8.41
N ILE A 78 -16.87 7.00 7.45
CA ILE A 78 -16.64 8.42 7.68
C ILE A 78 -17.97 9.14 7.45
N ASN A 79 -18.64 9.50 8.53
CA ASN A 79 -20.03 10.03 8.47
C ASN A 79 -20.94 9.05 7.73
N THR A 80 -21.54 9.48 6.61
CA THR A 80 -22.38 8.66 5.72
C THR A 80 -21.61 7.97 4.60
N LEU A 81 -20.30 8.29 4.43
CA LEU A 81 -19.48 7.79 3.34
C LEU A 81 -18.67 6.57 3.81
N GLN A 82 -18.70 5.52 3.00
CA GLN A 82 -17.78 4.41 3.15
C GLN A 82 -16.48 4.72 2.39
N ARG A 83 -15.37 4.60 3.07
CA ARG A 83 -14.03 4.82 2.53
C ARG A 83 -13.16 3.61 2.82
N ARG A 84 -12.16 3.36 1.98
CA ARG A 84 -11.25 2.21 2.14
C ARG A 84 -9.82 2.66 1.85
N PRO A 85 -9.01 2.92 2.89
CA PRO A 85 -7.58 3.07 2.67
C PRO A 85 -6.99 1.76 2.14
N ASP A 86 -6.02 1.87 1.25
CA ASP A 86 -5.42 0.72 0.59
C ASP A 86 -4.70 -0.19 1.57
N ILE A 87 -3.88 0.38 2.45
CA ILE A 87 -3.13 -0.34 3.48
C ILE A 87 -3.26 0.38 4.80
N VAL A 88 -3.59 -0.36 5.84
CA VAL A 88 -3.50 0.08 7.25
C VAL A 88 -2.60 -0.89 7.99
N VAL A 89 -1.62 -0.38 8.71
CA VAL A 89 -0.73 -1.20 9.56
C VAL A 89 -1.00 -0.89 11.01
N TYR A 90 -1.05 -1.94 11.81
CA TYR A 90 -1.27 -1.91 13.24
C TYR A 90 0.00 -2.28 14.00
N ASN A 91 0.16 -1.77 15.20
CA ASN A 91 1.17 -2.26 16.12
C ASN A 91 0.70 -3.53 16.85
N ASN A 92 1.57 -4.10 17.66
CA ASN A 92 1.28 -5.32 18.42
C ASN A 92 0.14 -5.15 19.46
N SER A 93 -0.18 -3.91 19.82
CA SER A 93 -1.29 -3.58 20.73
C SER A 93 -2.62 -3.37 20.00
N GLY A 94 -2.63 -3.55 18.67
CA GLY A 94 -3.82 -3.37 17.83
C GLY A 94 -4.16 -1.92 17.49
N ASN A 95 -3.26 -0.97 17.76
CA ASN A 95 -3.45 0.42 17.38
C ASN A 95 -2.94 0.66 15.96
N PRO A 96 -3.67 1.40 15.11
CA PRO A 96 -3.18 1.76 13.78
C PRO A 96 -2.00 2.74 13.92
N ILE A 97 -0.93 2.51 13.16
CA ILE A 97 0.29 3.32 13.21
C ILE A 97 0.71 3.88 11.84
N PHE A 98 0.13 3.37 10.77
CA PHE A 98 0.48 3.76 9.42
C PHE A 98 -0.69 3.50 8.47
N ILE A 99 -0.88 4.41 7.52
CA ILE A 99 -1.78 4.20 6.37
C ILE A 99 -1.06 4.55 5.06
N ALA A 100 -1.42 3.85 4.00
CA ALA A 100 -0.98 4.16 2.65
C ALA A 100 -2.16 4.21 1.67
N GLU A 101 -2.00 5.07 0.67
CA GLU A 101 -2.84 5.18 -0.51
C GLU A 101 -2.01 4.90 -1.76
N CYS A 102 -2.49 4.00 -2.60
CA CYS A 102 -1.87 3.61 -3.86
C CYS A 102 -2.63 4.18 -5.03
N LYS A 103 -1.91 4.48 -6.10
CA LYS A 103 -2.47 4.83 -7.41
C LYS A 103 -1.74 4.03 -8.48
N ALA A 104 -2.37 3.82 -9.62
CA ALA A 104 -1.71 3.21 -10.77
C ALA A 104 -0.51 4.06 -11.23
N PRO A 105 0.53 3.46 -11.84
CA PRO A 105 1.77 4.16 -12.22
C PRO A 105 1.56 5.35 -13.15
N ASN A 106 0.56 5.28 -14.03
CA ASN A 106 0.21 6.34 -14.97
C ASN A 106 -0.61 7.48 -14.33
N ILE A 107 -1.02 7.35 -13.05
CA ILE A 107 -1.77 8.37 -12.34
C ILE A 107 -0.80 9.30 -11.61
N LYS A 108 -0.88 10.59 -11.94
CA LYS A 108 -0.12 11.63 -11.23
C LYS A 108 -0.66 11.80 -9.81
N ILE A 109 0.24 11.84 -8.84
CA ILE A 109 -0.12 12.15 -7.46
C ILE A 109 -0.32 13.67 -7.35
N THR A 110 -1.53 14.05 -7.02
CA THR A 110 -1.98 15.44 -6.86
C THR A 110 -2.37 15.73 -5.42
N GLN A 111 -2.67 16.97 -5.12
CA GLN A 111 -3.14 17.40 -3.79
C GLN A 111 -4.35 16.59 -3.32
N ASP A 112 -5.26 16.24 -4.22
CA ASP A 112 -6.49 15.49 -3.88
C ASP A 112 -6.19 14.12 -3.24
N VAL A 113 -5.08 13.46 -3.65
CA VAL A 113 -4.66 12.18 -3.06
C VAL A 113 -4.21 12.37 -1.61
N PHE A 114 -3.50 13.47 -1.33
CA PHE A 114 -3.11 13.82 0.04
C PHE A 114 -4.32 14.20 0.90
N GLU A 115 -5.30 14.88 0.34
CA GLU A 115 -6.56 15.19 1.03
C GLU A 115 -7.36 13.92 1.32
N GLN A 116 -7.37 12.96 0.40
CA GLN A 116 -8.01 11.66 0.59
C GLN A 116 -7.39 10.91 1.78
N ILE A 117 -6.06 10.79 1.83
CA ILE A 117 -5.39 10.07 2.94
C ILE A 117 -5.50 10.84 4.26
N ALA A 118 -5.50 12.16 4.21
CA ALA A 118 -5.72 13.00 5.40
C ALA A 118 -7.11 12.79 6.00
N GLN A 119 -8.16 12.62 5.16
CA GLN A 119 -9.51 12.28 5.65
C GLN A 119 -9.54 10.94 6.38
N TYR A 120 -8.81 9.91 5.90
CA TYR A 120 -8.68 8.65 6.63
C TYR A 120 -8.02 8.88 8.00
N ASN A 121 -7.03 9.76 8.03
CA ASN A 121 -6.26 10.03 9.24
C ASN A 121 -7.02 10.85 10.31
N LEU A 122 -8.10 11.51 9.96
CA LEU A 122 -9.00 12.10 10.96
C LEU A 122 -9.60 11.04 11.90
N ILE A 123 -9.77 9.80 11.41
CA ILE A 123 -10.33 8.68 12.17
C ILE A 123 -9.23 7.81 12.76
N LEU A 124 -8.28 7.40 11.92
CA LEU A 124 -7.25 6.43 12.32
C LEU A 124 -6.18 7.03 13.23
N LYS A 125 -5.93 8.34 13.12
CA LYS A 125 -4.95 9.10 13.92
C LYS A 125 -3.57 8.44 13.95
N VAL A 126 -3.11 7.99 12.79
CA VAL A 126 -1.78 7.38 12.66
C VAL A 126 -0.67 8.43 12.52
N PRO A 127 0.52 8.17 13.08
CA PRO A 127 1.65 9.09 12.97
C PRO A 127 2.33 9.11 11.61
N TYR A 128 2.11 8.10 10.75
CA TYR A 128 2.78 8.00 9.45
C TYR A 128 1.80 7.75 8.32
N LEU A 129 1.98 8.51 7.22
CA LEU A 129 1.20 8.39 5.99
C LEU A 129 2.13 8.14 4.81
N MET A 130 1.66 7.43 3.81
CA MET A 130 2.35 7.28 2.53
C MET A 130 1.37 7.35 1.37
N VAL A 131 1.78 8.04 0.31
CA VAL A 131 1.11 8.03 -0.98
C VAL A 131 2.10 7.55 -2.02
N SER A 132 1.70 6.61 -2.87
CA SER A 132 2.57 6.06 -3.91
C SER A 132 1.79 5.68 -5.16
N ASN A 133 2.40 5.95 -6.32
CA ASN A 133 1.99 5.36 -7.60
C ASN A 133 3.02 4.34 -8.13
N GLY A 134 3.93 3.89 -7.26
CA GLY A 134 4.98 2.96 -7.62
C GLY A 134 6.21 3.59 -8.27
N LEU A 135 6.09 4.77 -8.85
CA LEU A 135 7.19 5.55 -9.45
C LEU A 135 7.65 6.68 -8.53
N ASN A 136 6.70 7.29 -7.83
CA ASN A 136 6.93 8.34 -6.86
C ASN A 136 6.34 7.93 -5.52
N HIS A 137 7.12 8.16 -4.47
CA HIS A 137 6.76 7.84 -3.09
C HIS A 137 6.82 9.10 -2.25
N TYR A 138 5.79 9.35 -1.48
CA TYR A 138 5.71 10.47 -0.56
C TYR A 138 5.41 9.95 0.84
N TYR A 139 6.29 10.25 1.77
CA TYR A 139 6.18 9.87 3.17
C TYR A 139 5.90 11.08 4.02
N CYS A 140 4.95 10.98 4.93
CA CYS A 140 4.57 12.07 5.83
C CYS A 140 4.56 11.59 7.27
N LYS A 141 5.01 12.47 8.16
CA LYS A 141 4.86 12.34 9.61
C LYS A 141 3.83 13.37 10.09
N VAL A 142 2.88 12.89 10.90
CA VAL A 142 1.84 13.71 11.50
C VAL A 142 2.20 13.98 12.96
N ASN A 143 2.20 15.23 13.33
CA ASN A 143 2.31 15.66 14.72
C ASN A 143 0.93 16.18 15.18
N PHE A 144 0.32 15.46 16.11
CA PHE A 144 -1.03 15.76 16.60
C PHE A 144 -1.03 16.93 17.62
N GLU A 145 0.07 17.17 18.30
CA GLU A 145 0.18 18.28 19.26
C GLU A 145 0.24 19.62 18.52
N THR A 146 1.12 19.71 17.53
CA THR A 146 1.28 20.91 16.71
C THR A 146 0.30 20.98 15.54
N LYS A 147 -0.48 19.93 15.30
CA LYS A 147 -1.41 19.76 14.17
C LYS A 147 -0.72 19.99 12.81
N SER A 148 0.53 19.51 12.68
CA SER A 148 1.32 19.68 11.47
C SER A 148 1.58 18.34 10.78
N ILE A 149 1.71 18.40 9.46
CA ILE A 149 2.15 17.29 8.61
C ILE A 149 3.45 17.72 7.95
N THR A 150 4.48 16.89 8.07
CA THR A 150 5.79 17.13 7.46
C THR A 150 6.16 15.99 6.53
N PHE A 151 6.72 16.32 5.37
CA PHE A 151 7.33 15.31 4.51
C PHE A 151 8.62 14.81 5.16
N ILE A 152 8.84 13.51 5.07
CA ILE A 152 10.05 12.83 5.53
C ILE A 152 10.66 12.07 4.36
N GLU A 153 11.96 11.79 4.44
CA GLU A 153 12.67 11.11 3.34
C GLU A 153 12.29 9.64 3.22
N ASP A 154 11.99 8.99 4.34
CA ASP A 154 11.66 7.58 4.38
C ASP A 154 10.88 7.21 5.66
N LEU A 155 10.22 6.04 5.65
CA LEU A 155 9.52 5.50 6.81
C LEU A 155 10.50 4.91 7.84
N PRO A 156 10.18 5.00 9.14
CA PRO A 156 10.96 4.31 10.16
C PRO A 156 10.85 2.78 9.96
N ILE A 157 11.89 2.07 10.42
CA ILE A 157 11.84 0.62 10.52
C ILE A 157 10.94 0.26 11.71
N PHE A 158 10.05 -0.72 11.49
CA PHE A 158 9.20 -1.23 12.56
C PHE A 158 10.06 -1.86 13.66
N THR A 159 9.80 -1.46 14.90
CA THR A 159 10.34 -2.08 16.12
C THR A 159 9.20 -2.59 16.98
N LYS A 160 9.48 -3.57 17.85
CA LYS A 160 8.43 -4.13 18.74
C LYS A 160 7.86 -3.09 19.72
N GLU A 161 8.53 -1.96 19.87
CA GLU A 161 8.14 -0.85 20.74
C GLU A 161 7.30 0.22 20.00
N THR A 162 7.21 0.13 18.67
CA THR A 162 6.30 0.91 17.84
C THR A 162 4.98 0.16 17.72
#